data_3c40319e92b768302308497636b9b5cd
#
_entry.id   3c40319e92b768302308497636b9b5cd
#
_cell.length_a   1.000
_cell.length_b   1.000
_cell.length_c   1.000
_cell.angle_alpha   90.00
_cell.angle_beta   90.00
_cell.angle_gamma   90.00
#
_symmetry.space_group_name_H-M   'P 1'
#
loop_
_entity.id
_entity.type
_entity.pdbx_description
1 polymer ?
#
loop_
_entity_poly.entity_id
_entity_poly.type
_entity_poly.pdbx_seq_one_letter_code
_entity_poly.pdbx_strand_id
1 'polypeptide(L)'
;MEKRYVKIFIAVQALLYAAFLWLDMSGAGGSRWIKYASIVLCLGFSALLSARGGEGLVTAAMGFTLAADTFLLILDTAYAAGVALFCAVQALYFARIYRANGRRAALPARLALLLAAVAALWMLDMLSPLNLLAALYFTAFVCNAAQSLSIKNALFSAGLILFLCCDICVGVHNVPELFPAGLRSFADIGMWLFYLPAQVLITLSGRKN
;
A
#
# COMPACT_ATOMS: atom_id res chain seq x y z
N MET A 1 25.25 -9.56 -11.86
CA MET A 1 24.18 -9.00 -12.71
C MET A 1 23.01 -8.43 -11.92
N GLU A 2 22.46 -9.15 -10.95
CA GLU A 2 21.31 -8.73 -10.15
C GLU A 2 21.47 -7.38 -9.43
N LYS A 3 22.62 -7.16 -8.79
CA LYS A 3 22.93 -5.87 -8.11
C LYS A 3 22.85 -4.66 -9.04
N ARG A 4 23.18 -4.81 -10.35
CA ARG A 4 23.11 -3.72 -11.32
C ARG A 4 21.65 -3.36 -11.66
N TYR A 5 20.79 -4.36 -11.87
CA TYR A 5 19.36 -4.11 -12.14
C TYR A 5 18.64 -3.47 -10.96
N VAL A 6 18.95 -3.91 -9.73
CA VAL A 6 18.43 -3.28 -8.51
C VAL A 6 18.82 -1.81 -8.42
N LYS A 7 20.11 -1.47 -8.68
CA LYS A 7 20.57 -0.08 -8.67
C LYS A 7 19.87 0.76 -9.74
N ILE A 8 19.70 0.24 -10.95
CA ILE A 8 18.98 0.92 -12.03
C ILE A 8 17.52 1.13 -11.64
N PHE A 9 16.83 0.10 -11.13
CA PHE A 9 15.46 0.21 -10.67
C PHE A 9 15.30 1.30 -9.60
N ILE A 10 16.15 1.30 -8.57
CA ILE A 10 16.12 2.33 -7.51
C ILE A 10 16.38 3.72 -8.09
N ALA A 11 17.36 3.88 -8.98
CA ALA A 11 17.68 5.17 -9.59
C ALA A 11 16.51 5.70 -10.43
N VAL A 12 15.87 4.86 -11.24
CA VAL A 12 14.70 5.25 -12.04
C VAL A 12 13.53 5.63 -11.12
N GLN A 13 13.26 4.83 -10.08
CA GLN A 13 12.21 5.14 -9.11
C GLN A 13 12.47 6.46 -8.37
N ALA A 14 13.72 6.73 -7.99
CA ALA A 14 14.09 8.00 -7.33
C ALA A 14 13.89 9.20 -8.27
N LEU A 15 14.20 9.07 -9.56
CA LEU A 15 13.95 10.11 -10.56
C LEU A 15 12.45 10.36 -10.75
N LEU A 16 11.63 9.30 -10.88
CA LEU A 16 10.18 9.44 -11.00
C LEU A 16 9.58 10.05 -9.73
N TYR A 17 10.07 9.66 -8.56
CA TYR A 17 9.66 10.21 -7.28
C TYR A 17 9.95 11.72 -7.18
N ALA A 18 11.18 12.13 -7.51
CA ALA A 18 11.54 13.54 -7.54
C ALA A 18 10.70 14.34 -8.55
N ALA A 19 10.46 13.76 -9.74
CA ALA A 19 9.68 14.39 -10.80
C ALA A 19 8.22 14.63 -10.38
N PHE A 20 7.53 13.63 -9.84
CA PHE A 20 6.15 13.85 -9.44
C PHE A 20 6.00 14.75 -8.21
N LEU A 21 6.91 14.67 -7.23
CA LEU A 21 6.91 15.60 -6.11
C LEU A 21 7.08 17.04 -6.58
N TRP A 22 7.99 17.28 -7.52
CA TRP A 22 8.18 18.59 -8.10
C TRP A 22 6.91 19.08 -8.82
N LEU A 23 6.24 18.22 -9.61
CA LEU A 23 4.97 18.56 -10.27
C LEU A 23 3.86 18.87 -9.26
N ASP A 24 3.72 18.07 -8.19
CA ASP A 24 2.71 18.29 -7.16
C ASP A 24 2.96 19.60 -6.41
N MET A 25 4.22 19.89 -6.06
CA MET A 25 4.58 21.14 -5.36
C MET A 25 4.48 22.38 -6.24
N SER A 26 4.73 22.26 -7.55
CA SER A 26 4.62 23.38 -8.51
C SER A 26 3.19 23.64 -9.00
N GLY A 27 2.25 22.74 -8.69
CA GLY A 27 0.87 22.83 -9.20
C GLY A 27 0.75 22.62 -10.71
N ALA A 28 1.78 22.11 -11.38
CA ALA A 28 1.81 21.95 -12.84
C ALA A 28 0.87 20.85 -13.38
N GLY A 29 0.32 20.01 -12.50
CA GLY A 29 -0.57 18.91 -12.88
C GLY A 29 0.15 17.74 -13.56
N GLY A 30 -0.62 16.71 -13.96
CA GLY A 30 -0.08 15.58 -14.75
C GLY A 30 0.73 14.55 -13.97
N SER A 31 0.99 14.74 -12.68
CA SER A 31 1.77 13.85 -11.83
C SER A 31 1.20 12.42 -11.73
N ARG A 32 -0.13 12.26 -11.93
CA ARG A 32 -0.83 10.96 -11.85
C ARG A 32 -0.21 9.91 -12.76
N TRP A 33 0.20 10.28 -13.96
CA TRP A 33 0.79 9.33 -14.91
C TRP A 33 2.18 8.88 -14.51
N ILE A 34 2.98 9.77 -13.88
CA ILE A 34 4.31 9.42 -13.35
C ILE A 34 4.16 8.48 -12.14
N LYS A 35 3.20 8.78 -11.26
CA LYS A 35 2.85 7.92 -10.12
C LYS A 35 2.44 6.52 -10.59
N TYR A 36 1.54 6.45 -11.57
CA TYR A 36 1.09 5.18 -12.16
C TYR A 36 2.24 4.42 -12.83
N ALA A 37 3.07 5.09 -13.63
CA ALA A 37 4.24 4.49 -14.26
C ALA A 37 5.22 3.89 -13.24
N SER A 38 5.38 4.52 -12.07
CA SER A 38 6.19 3.98 -10.98
C SER A 38 5.66 2.62 -10.48
N ILE A 39 4.34 2.46 -10.36
CA ILE A 39 3.74 1.18 -9.94
C ILE A 39 3.84 0.12 -11.05
N VAL A 40 3.67 0.52 -12.31
CA VAL A 40 3.94 -0.39 -13.46
C VAL A 40 5.38 -0.92 -13.41
N LEU A 41 6.36 -0.06 -13.13
CA LEU A 41 7.75 -0.47 -12.97
C LEU A 41 7.96 -1.39 -11.75
N CYS A 42 7.28 -1.15 -10.64
CA CYS A 42 7.29 -2.04 -9.47
C CYS A 42 6.77 -3.43 -9.85
N LEU A 43 5.65 -3.52 -10.57
CA LEU A 43 5.11 -4.80 -11.05
C LEU A 43 6.11 -5.48 -12.01
N GLY A 44 6.62 -4.77 -13.00
CA GLY A 44 7.57 -5.33 -13.97
C GLY A 44 8.85 -5.84 -13.29
N PHE A 45 9.38 -5.09 -12.32
CA PHE A 45 10.56 -5.50 -11.58
C PHE A 45 10.27 -6.68 -10.64
N SER A 46 9.12 -6.70 -9.95
CA SER A 46 8.72 -7.85 -9.13
C SER A 46 8.53 -9.12 -9.95
N ALA A 47 7.97 -9.02 -11.16
CA ALA A 47 7.83 -10.13 -12.09
C ALA A 47 9.21 -10.66 -12.54
N LEU A 48 10.16 -9.77 -12.82
CA LEU A 48 11.55 -10.14 -13.13
C LEU A 48 12.21 -10.87 -11.96
N LEU A 49 11.99 -10.41 -10.72
CA LEU A 49 12.52 -11.08 -9.53
C LEU A 49 11.87 -12.46 -9.33
N SER A 50 10.55 -12.57 -9.50
CA SER A 50 9.82 -13.84 -9.39
C SER A 50 10.29 -14.86 -10.44
N ALA A 51 10.48 -14.46 -11.70
CA ALA A 51 11.02 -15.31 -12.76
C ALA A 51 12.43 -15.84 -12.44
N ARG A 52 13.16 -15.19 -11.54
CA ARG A 52 14.48 -15.60 -11.06
C ARG A 52 14.43 -16.35 -9.72
N GLY A 53 13.27 -16.85 -9.34
CA GLY A 53 13.08 -17.63 -8.12
C GLY A 53 12.81 -16.79 -6.87
N GLY A 54 12.41 -15.52 -7.04
CA GLY A 54 11.92 -14.65 -5.96
C GLY A 54 10.47 -14.95 -5.57
N GLU A 55 9.91 -14.10 -4.72
CA GLU A 55 8.60 -14.30 -4.07
C GLU A 55 7.44 -13.94 -5.00
N GLY A 56 6.74 -14.95 -5.53
CA GLY A 56 5.60 -14.76 -6.43
C GLY A 56 4.38 -14.07 -5.80
N LEU A 57 4.20 -14.19 -4.47
CA LEU A 57 3.12 -13.48 -3.76
C LEU A 57 3.29 -11.95 -3.85
N VAL A 58 4.53 -11.44 -3.87
CA VAL A 58 4.79 -10.01 -4.05
C VAL A 58 4.38 -9.57 -5.44
N THR A 59 4.70 -10.37 -6.47
CA THR A 59 4.32 -10.06 -7.84
C THR A 59 2.80 -10.05 -8.01
N ALA A 60 2.10 -11.03 -7.45
CA ALA A 60 0.64 -11.07 -7.46
C ALA A 60 0.05 -9.85 -6.73
N ALA A 61 0.59 -9.49 -5.56
CA ALA A 61 0.17 -8.31 -4.81
C ALA A 61 0.38 -7.03 -5.63
N MET A 62 1.53 -6.86 -6.29
CA MET A 62 1.78 -5.71 -7.18
C MET A 62 0.79 -5.65 -8.36
N GLY A 63 0.38 -6.80 -8.90
CA GLY A 63 -0.65 -6.86 -9.93
C GLY A 63 -2.01 -6.33 -9.46
N PHE A 64 -2.46 -6.76 -8.27
CA PHE A 64 -3.68 -6.23 -7.66
C PHE A 64 -3.55 -4.75 -7.25
N THR A 65 -2.37 -4.33 -6.77
CA THR A 65 -2.08 -2.92 -6.48
C THR A 65 -2.22 -2.05 -7.73
N LEU A 66 -1.62 -2.47 -8.85
CA LEU A 66 -1.74 -1.74 -10.13
C LEU A 66 -3.19 -1.68 -10.62
N ALA A 67 -3.94 -2.78 -10.48
CA ALA A 67 -5.36 -2.80 -10.82
C ALA A 67 -6.18 -1.86 -9.94
N ALA A 68 -5.91 -1.83 -8.61
CA ALA A 68 -6.55 -0.89 -7.69
C ALA A 68 -6.24 0.57 -8.06
N ASP A 69 -4.97 0.88 -8.33
CA ASP A 69 -4.53 2.22 -8.74
C ASP A 69 -5.15 2.64 -10.10
N THR A 70 -5.45 1.68 -10.98
CA THR A 70 -6.18 1.98 -12.21
C THR A 70 -7.55 2.57 -11.90
N PHE A 71 -8.30 2.00 -10.96
CA PHE A 71 -9.61 2.52 -10.55
C PHE A 71 -9.49 3.81 -9.76
N LEU A 72 -8.57 3.87 -8.78
CA LEU A 72 -8.51 4.96 -7.81
C LEU A 72 -7.73 6.18 -8.31
N LEU A 73 -6.69 5.99 -9.14
CA LEU A 73 -5.82 7.07 -9.59
C LEU A 73 -6.09 7.50 -11.04
N ILE A 74 -6.35 6.54 -11.94
CA ILE A 74 -6.48 6.84 -13.38
C ILE A 74 -7.93 7.11 -13.76
N LEU A 75 -8.83 6.19 -13.40
CA LEU A 75 -10.25 6.29 -13.75
C LEU A 75 -11.02 7.19 -12.79
N ASP A 76 -10.53 7.35 -11.56
CA ASP A 76 -11.15 8.13 -10.48
C ASP A 76 -12.63 7.76 -10.29
N THR A 77 -12.91 6.45 -10.28
CA THR A 77 -14.27 5.89 -10.22
C THR A 77 -14.25 4.50 -9.60
N ALA A 78 -15.45 3.98 -9.31
CA ALA A 78 -15.61 2.62 -8.76
C ALA A 78 -14.74 2.35 -7.52
N TYR A 79 -14.70 3.28 -6.58
CA TYR A 79 -13.87 3.22 -5.36
C TYR A 79 -13.99 1.90 -4.61
N ALA A 80 -15.20 1.32 -4.52
CA ALA A 80 -15.41 0.03 -3.90
C ALA A 80 -14.60 -1.10 -4.57
N ALA A 81 -14.46 -1.07 -5.90
CA ALA A 81 -13.66 -2.04 -6.64
C ALA A 81 -12.15 -1.86 -6.32
N GLY A 82 -11.69 -0.61 -6.26
CA GLY A 82 -10.31 -0.30 -5.85
C GLY A 82 -9.99 -0.82 -4.45
N VAL A 83 -10.86 -0.55 -3.47
CA VAL A 83 -10.70 -1.03 -2.09
C VAL A 83 -10.78 -2.56 -2.01
N ALA A 84 -11.67 -3.21 -2.77
CA ALA A 84 -11.76 -4.67 -2.84
C ALA A 84 -10.47 -5.30 -3.39
N LEU A 85 -9.85 -4.69 -4.40
CA LEU A 85 -8.55 -5.12 -4.93
C LEU A 85 -7.44 -4.96 -3.88
N PHE A 86 -7.46 -3.89 -3.08
CA PHE A 86 -6.55 -3.74 -1.95
C PHE A 86 -6.81 -4.76 -0.83
N CYS A 87 -8.06 -5.21 -0.62
CA CYS A 87 -8.33 -6.37 0.26
C CYS A 87 -7.61 -7.63 -0.26
N ALA A 88 -7.60 -7.87 -1.58
CA ALA A 88 -6.86 -8.98 -2.17
C ALA A 88 -5.34 -8.83 -1.96
N VAL A 89 -4.80 -7.60 -2.09
CA VAL A 89 -3.40 -7.31 -1.74
C VAL A 89 -3.10 -7.70 -0.29
N GLN A 90 -3.96 -7.31 0.66
CA GLN A 90 -3.78 -7.64 2.07
C GLN A 90 -3.88 -9.14 2.34
N ALA A 91 -4.72 -9.87 1.61
CA ALA A 91 -4.80 -11.33 1.71
C ALA A 91 -3.49 -12.00 1.24
N LEU A 92 -2.86 -11.48 0.18
CA LEU A 92 -1.57 -11.98 -0.31
C LEU A 92 -0.43 -11.66 0.67
N TYR A 93 -0.41 -10.45 1.25
CA TYR A 93 0.55 -10.10 2.30
C TYR A 93 0.35 -10.95 3.55
N PHE A 94 -0.90 -11.18 3.97
CA PHE A 94 -1.20 -12.11 5.04
C PHE A 94 -0.68 -13.52 4.74
N ALA A 95 -0.92 -14.06 3.54
CA ALA A 95 -0.44 -15.37 3.14
C ALA A 95 1.10 -15.47 3.22
N ARG A 96 1.82 -14.42 2.81
CA ARG A 96 3.27 -14.32 2.93
C ARG A 96 3.74 -14.33 4.38
N ILE A 97 3.13 -13.48 5.22
CA ILE A 97 3.44 -13.37 6.65
C ILE A 97 3.13 -14.70 7.35
N TYR A 98 1.97 -15.28 7.09
CA TYR A 98 1.52 -16.54 7.66
C TYR A 98 2.49 -17.69 7.39
N ARG A 99 3.03 -17.76 6.17
CA ARG A 99 4.05 -18.75 5.79
C ARG A 99 5.38 -18.51 6.51
N ALA A 100 5.76 -17.24 6.67
CA ALA A 100 7.06 -16.87 7.22
C ALA A 100 7.13 -16.90 8.77
N ASN A 101 6.00 -16.70 9.46
CA ASN A 101 5.96 -16.61 10.93
C ASN A 101 5.52 -17.91 11.64
N GLY A 102 5.64 -19.06 10.98
CA GLY A 102 5.26 -20.35 11.53
C GLY A 102 3.74 -20.57 11.60
N ARG A 103 2.99 -20.02 10.64
CA ARG A 103 1.53 -20.16 10.48
C ARG A 103 0.71 -19.56 11.63
N ARG A 104 1.19 -18.46 12.21
CA ARG A 104 0.45 -17.72 13.24
C ARG A 104 -0.44 -16.66 12.61
N ALA A 105 -1.76 -16.83 12.68
CA ALA A 105 -2.73 -15.93 12.05
C ALA A 105 -3.16 -14.76 12.93
N ALA A 106 -2.99 -14.84 14.26
CA ALA A 106 -3.48 -13.86 15.23
C ALA A 106 -4.98 -13.51 15.05
N LEU A 107 -5.82 -14.51 14.75
CA LEU A 107 -7.24 -14.33 14.46
C LEU A 107 -8.01 -13.55 15.53
N PRO A 108 -7.81 -13.79 16.86
CA PRO A 108 -8.52 -13.02 17.89
C PRO A 108 -8.24 -11.52 17.81
N ALA A 109 -6.97 -11.14 17.60
CA ALA A 109 -6.59 -9.73 17.49
C ALA A 109 -7.18 -9.07 16.21
N ARG A 110 -7.20 -9.80 15.09
CA ARG A 110 -7.82 -9.34 13.84
C ARG A 110 -9.32 -9.13 14.01
N LEU A 111 -10.01 -10.08 14.63
CA LEU A 111 -11.44 -9.98 14.87
C LEU A 111 -11.77 -8.84 15.85
N ALA A 112 -11.03 -8.73 16.95
CA ALA A 112 -11.22 -7.65 17.93
C ALA A 112 -11.05 -6.27 17.29
N LEU A 113 -10.00 -6.08 16.45
CA LEU A 113 -9.76 -4.82 15.77
C LEU A 113 -10.87 -4.51 14.75
N LEU A 114 -11.33 -5.51 13.99
CA LEU A 114 -12.44 -5.33 13.04
C LEU A 114 -13.74 -4.96 13.76
N LEU A 115 -14.07 -5.64 14.85
CA LEU A 115 -15.27 -5.32 15.64
C LEU A 115 -15.19 -3.91 16.23
N ALA A 116 -14.01 -3.50 16.72
CA ALA A 116 -13.80 -2.14 17.22
C ALA A 116 -13.97 -1.09 16.11
N ALA A 117 -13.44 -1.36 14.90
CA ALA A 117 -13.60 -0.46 13.76
C ALA A 117 -15.08 -0.34 13.32
N VAL A 118 -15.81 -1.45 13.25
CA VAL A 118 -17.25 -1.46 12.92
C VAL A 118 -18.06 -0.72 14.00
N ALA A 119 -17.74 -0.92 15.27
CA ALA A 119 -18.40 -0.20 16.37
C ALA A 119 -18.12 1.31 16.26
N ALA A 120 -16.90 1.72 15.94
CA ALA A 120 -16.57 3.13 15.72
C ALA A 120 -17.37 3.74 14.55
N LEU A 121 -17.46 3.03 13.42
CA LEU A 121 -18.30 3.47 12.28
C LEU A 121 -19.76 3.63 12.67
N TRP A 122 -20.28 2.71 13.48
CA TRP A 122 -21.66 2.80 13.98
C TRP A 122 -21.84 3.99 14.91
N MET A 123 -20.93 4.23 15.83
CA MET A 123 -20.99 5.36 16.76
C MET A 123 -20.90 6.73 16.06
N LEU A 124 -20.21 6.79 14.91
CA LEU A 124 -20.03 7.99 14.09
C LEU A 124 -21.14 8.17 13.03
N ASP A 125 -22.13 7.27 12.99
CA ASP A 125 -23.17 7.23 11.94
C ASP A 125 -22.62 7.16 10.50
N MET A 126 -21.48 6.43 10.36
CA MET A 126 -20.76 6.29 9.10
C MET A 126 -20.90 4.89 8.48
N LEU A 127 -21.91 4.10 8.89
CA LEU A 127 -22.11 2.76 8.33
C LEU A 127 -22.56 2.84 6.86
N SER A 128 -21.73 2.37 5.98
CA SER A 128 -22.01 2.17 4.55
C SER A 128 -21.29 0.94 4.04
N PRO A 129 -21.70 0.31 2.92
CA PRO A 129 -20.98 -0.81 2.35
C PRO A 129 -19.52 -0.50 2.04
N LEU A 130 -19.21 0.71 1.56
CA LEU A 130 -17.86 1.15 1.27
C LEU A 130 -17.03 1.29 2.55
N ASN A 131 -17.58 1.91 3.60
CA ASN A 131 -16.87 2.10 4.87
C ASN A 131 -16.64 0.78 5.60
N LEU A 132 -17.57 -0.18 5.51
CA LEU A 132 -17.37 -1.53 6.04
C LEU A 132 -16.26 -2.27 5.29
N LEU A 133 -16.21 -2.15 3.96
CA LEU A 133 -15.12 -2.71 3.16
C LEU A 133 -13.77 -2.05 3.49
N ALA A 134 -13.76 -0.73 3.65
CA ALA A 134 -12.57 0.01 4.07
C ALA A 134 -12.11 -0.38 5.48
N ALA A 135 -13.03 -0.61 6.43
CA ALA A 135 -12.71 -1.10 7.76
C ALA A 135 -12.08 -2.51 7.71
N LEU A 136 -12.65 -3.42 6.92
CA LEU A 136 -12.07 -4.75 6.69
C LEU A 136 -10.67 -4.66 6.11
N TYR A 137 -10.47 -3.85 5.09
CA TYR A 137 -9.18 -3.58 4.47
C TYR A 137 -8.18 -3.06 5.49
N PHE A 138 -8.50 -1.94 6.15
CA PHE A 138 -7.60 -1.23 7.04
C PHE A 138 -7.20 -2.05 8.28
N THR A 139 -8.15 -2.75 8.89
CA THR A 139 -7.87 -3.62 10.04
C THR A 139 -7.00 -4.82 9.68
N ALA A 140 -7.26 -5.43 8.51
CA ALA A 140 -6.39 -6.48 7.98
C ALA A 140 -4.97 -5.95 7.75
N PHE A 141 -4.85 -4.72 7.22
CA PHE A 141 -3.59 -4.07 6.95
C PHE A 141 -2.80 -3.75 8.23
N VAL A 142 -3.42 -3.12 9.22
CA VAL A 142 -2.78 -2.87 10.52
C VAL A 142 -2.21 -4.16 11.13
N CYS A 143 -2.99 -5.23 11.11
CA CYS A 143 -2.53 -6.53 11.60
C CYS A 143 -1.37 -7.11 10.76
N ASN A 144 -1.41 -6.95 9.44
CA ASN A 144 -0.32 -7.40 8.57
C ASN A 144 0.96 -6.59 8.83
N ALA A 145 0.87 -5.27 8.95
CA ALA A 145 2.01 -4.42 9.25
C ALA A 145 2.63 -4.80 10.61
N ALA A 146 1.82 -4.95 11.66
CA ALA A 146 2.29 -5.38 12.98
C ALA A 146 2.94 -6.79 12.93
N GLN A 147 2.30 -7.77 12.30
CA GLN A 147 2.85 -9.12 12.19
C GLN A 147 4.09 -9.20 11.31
N SER A 148 4.26 -8.30 10.33
CA SER A 148 5.45 -8.27 9.49
C SER A 148 6.72 -8.01 10.29
N LEU A 149 6.63 -7.35 11.43
CA LEU A 149 7.77 -7.12 12.34
C LEU A 149 8.33 -8.42 12.94
N SER A 150 7.54 -9.49 12.97
CA SER A 150 7.97 -10.79 13.47
C SER A 150 8.71 -11.64 12.43
N ILE A 151 8.72 -11.23 11.16
CA ILE A 151 9.42 -11.95 10.10
C ILE A 151 10.78 -11.31 9.79
N LYS A 152 11.75 -12.13 9.38
CA LYS A 152 13.12 -11.67 9.08
C LYS A 152 13.24 -11.02 7.68
N ASN A 153 12.38 -10.04 7.38
CA ASN A 153 12.43 -9.29 6.13
C ASN A 153 12.17 -7.79 6.38
N ALA A 154 13.22 -7.07 6.75
CA ALA A 154 13.14 -5.66 7.12
C ALA A 154 12.59 -4.77 5.99
N LEU A 155 12.90 -5.07 4.71
CA LEU A 155 12.38 -4.31 3.57
C LEU A 155 10.86 -4.44 3.46
N PHE A 156 10.33 -5.64 3.68
CA PHE A 156 8.90 -5.88 3.65
C PHE A 156 8.19 -5.15 4.80
N SER A 157 8.71 -5.29 6.02
CA SER A 157 8.14 -4.63 7.19
C SER A 157 8.16 -3.11 7.07
N ALA A 158 9.30 -2.53 6.66
CA ALA A 158 9.40 -1.10 6.42
C ALA A 158 8.45 -0.63 5.31
N GLY A 159 8.34 -1.40 4.22
CA GLY A 159 7.39 -1.13 3.15
C GLY A 159 5.94 -1.12 3.63
N LEU A 160 5.53 -2.12 4.43
CA LEU A 160 4.17 -2.15 4.99
C LEU A 160 3.90 -1.00 5.97
N ILE A 161 4.89 -0.61 6.78
CA ILE A 161 4.74 0.53 7.69
C ILE A 161 4.56 1.84 6.90
N LEU A 162 5.39 2.09 5.89
CA LEU A 162 5.24 3.28 5.04
C LEU A 162 3.90 3.27 4.29
N PHE A 163 3.47 2.12 3.80
CA PHE A 163 2.17 2.00 3.13
C PHE A 163 1.03 2.26 4.12
N LEU A 164 1.13 1.79 5.37
CA LEU A 164 0.15 2.12 6.40
C LEU A 164 0.12 3.62 6.72
N CYS A 165 1.29 4.31 6.75
CA CYS A 165 1.34 5.77 6.89
C CYS A 165 0.65 6.48 5.71
N CYS A 166 0.82 5.98 4.48
CA CYS A 166 0.06 6.46 3.32
C CYS A 166 -1.44 6.34 3.56
N ASP A 167 -1.92 5.17 3.98
CA ASP A 167 -3.35 4.93 4.18
C ASP A 167 -3.96 5.74 5.32
N ILE A 168 -3.20 6.02 6.36
CA ILE A 168 -3.61 6.97 7.40
C ILE A 168 -3.83 8.35 6.77
N CYS A 169 -2.92 8.80 5.89
CA CYS A 169 -3.10 10.06 5.16
C CYS A 169 -4.33 10.02 4.25
N VAL A 170 -4.57 8.90 3.53
CA VAL A 170 -5.79 8.70 2.73
C VAL A 170 -7.05 8.79 3.62
N GLY A 171 -7.02 8.18 4.81
CA GLY A 171 -8.12 8.27 5.78
C GLY A 171 -8.39 9.71 6.21
N VAL A 172 -7.36 10.47 6.56
CA VAL A 172 -7.48 11.89 6.93
C VAL A 172 -8.03 12.74 5.77
N HIS A 173 -7.60 12.47 4.54
CA HIS A 173 -8.09 13.14 3.34
C HIS A 173 -9.58 12.89 3.09
N ASN A 174 -10.04 11.65 3.28
CA ASN A 174 -11.43 11.27 2.98
C ASN A 174 -12.46 11.65 4.06
N VAL A 175 -12.02 12.05 5.26
CA VAL A 175 -12.90 12.48 6.36
C VAL A 175 -12.40 13.83 6.90
N PRO A 176 -12.39 14.88 6.05
CA PRO A 176 -11.76 16.16 6.37
C PRO A 176 -12.42 16.88 7.56
N GLU A 177 -13.70 16.58 7.86
CA GLU A 177 -14.46 17.21 8.94
C GLU A 177 -13.92 16.82 10.33
N LEU A 178 -13.29 15.66 10.45
CA LEU A 178 -12.77 15.14 11.73
C LEU A 178 -11.38 15.68 12.07
N PHE A 179 -10.70 16.36 11.14
CA PHE A 179 -9.27 16.70 11.29
C PHE A 179 -8.99 18.20 11.05
N PRO A 180 -8.02 18.81 11.81
CA PRO A 180 -7.62 20.18 11.63
C PRO A 180 -6.95 20.41 10.27
N ALA A 181 -7.06 21.64 9.73
CA ALA A 181 -6.60 22.02 8.39
C ALA A 181 -5.12 21.66 8.13
N GLY A 182 -4.25 21.87 9.13
CA GLY A 182 -2.81 21.57 8.99
C GLY A 182 -2.54 20.07 8.78
N LEU A 183 -3.31 19.20 9.44
CA LEU A 183 -3.17 17.75 9.27
C LEU A 183 -3.68 17.31 7.89
N ARG A 184 -4.75 17.92 7.40
CA ARG A 184 -5.28 17.67 6.05
C ARG A 184 -4.25 18.03 4.97
N SER A 185 -3.67 19.24 5.06
CA SER A 185 -2.63 19.68 4.11
C SER A 185 -1.40 18.78 4.14
N PHE A 186 -1.02 18.26 5.31
CA PHE A 186 0.03 17.25 5.40
C PHE A 186 -0.39 15.94 4.73
N ALA A 187 -1.62 15.49 4.95
CA ALA A 187 -2.14 14.23 4.42
C ALA A 187 -2.15 14.22 2.88
N ASP A 188 -2.50 15.33 2.25
CA ASP A 188 -2.54 15.48 0.78
C ASP A 188 -1.16 15.22 0.13
N ILE A 189 -0.09 15.65 0.81
CA ILE A 189 1.29 15.39 0.37
C ILE A 189 1.75 14.02 0.87
N GLY A 190 1.43 13.69 2.12
CA GLY A 190 1.86 12.48 2.83
C GLY A 190 1.45 11.20 2.13
N MET A 191 0.26 11.14 1.54
CA MET A 191 -0.18 9.97 0.76
C MET A 191 0.90 9.53 -0.23
N TRP A 192 1.38 10.45 -1.05
CA TRP A 192 2.35 10.14 -2.10
C TRP A 192 3.78 10.06 -1.58
N LEU A 193 4.11 10.83 -0.53
CA LEU A 193 5.40 10.77 0.14
C LEU A 193 5.70 9.37 0.66
N PHE A 194 4.69 8.68 1.19
CA PHE A 194 4.83 7.34 1.77
C PHE A 194 4.56 6.22 0.76
N TYR A 195 3.64 6.43 -0.20
CA TYR A 195 3.16 5.35 -1.08
C TYR A 195 4.27 4.77 -1.96
N LEU A 196 4.97 5.62 -2.71
CA LEU A 196 5.96 5.11 -3.66
C LEU A 196 7.16 4.43 -2.97
N PRO A 197 7.78 5.00 -1.93
CA PRO A 197 8.83 4.30 -1.20
C PRO A 197 8.35 2.96 -0.62
N ALA A 198 7.10 2.89 -0.14
CA ALA A 198 6.50 1.65 0.33
C ALA A 198 6.48 0.58 -0.76
N GLN A 199 5.96 0.90 -1.95
CA GLN A 199 5.85 -0.05 -3.06
C GLN A 199 7.22 -0.50 -3.58
N VAL A 200 8.20 0.39 -3.60
CA VAL A 200 9.60 0.06 -3.94
C VAL A 200 10.19 -0.93 -2.94
N LEU A 201 10.05 -0.68 -1.63
CA LEU A 201 10.56 -1.57 -0.59
C LEU A 201 9.87 -2.94 -0.61
N ILE A 202 8.54 -2.97 -0.78
CA ILE A 202 7.77 -4.21 -0.89
C ILE A 202 8.25 -5.01 -2.12
N THR A 203 8.42 -4.35 -3.27
CA THR A 203 8.94 -4.96 -4.49
C THR A 203 10.32 -5.57 -4.26
N LEU A 204 11.26 -4.81 -3.67
CA LEU A 204 12.62 -5.28 -3.38
C LEU A 204 12.65 -6.41 -2.36
N SER A 205 11.68 -6.47 -1.45
CA SER A 205 11.55 -7.52 -0.44
C SER A 205 11.23 -8.90 -1.04
N GLY A 206 10.75 -8.94 -2.29
CA GLY A 206 10.48 -10.17 -3.04
C GLY A 206 11.73 -10.84 -3.60
N ARG A 207 12.91 -10.22 -3.46
CA ARG A 207 14.16 -10.79 -3.91
C ARG A 207 14.51 -12.06 -3.11
N LYS A 208 15.02 -13.07 -3.79
CA LYS A 208 15.61 -14.25 -3.15
C LYS A 208 16.87 -13.83 -2.37
N ASN A 209 16.92 -14.17 -1.10
CA ASN A 209 18.12 -14.00 -0.26
C ASN A 209 19.18 -15.04 -0.59
#